data_d93d9aa442eefd3c5a92f67d52eb2073
#
_entry.id   d93d9aa442eefd3c5a92f67d52eb2073
#
_cell.length_a   1.000
_cell.length_b   1.000
_cell.length_c   1.000
_cell.angle_alpha   90.00
_cell.angle_beta   90.00
_cell.angle_gamma   90.00
#
_symmetry.space_group_name_H-M   'P 1'
#
loop_
_entity.id
_entity.type
_entity.pdbx_description
1 polymer ?
#
loop_
_entity_poly.entity_id
_entity_poly.type
_entity_poly.pdbx_seq_one_letter_code
_entity_poly.pdbx_strand_id
1 'polypeptide(L)'
;RQFFLSIPEELVEAARIDGAGPFKFFVDILVPLSRTMIAAIFIIMFVYGWNQYLWPTLITTEESLFTLVRGIRQIVQAMAEGSEIPDYGRAMALALIAMIPPVAIVVTFQSWFVKGLTESDK
;
A
#
# COMPACT_ATOMS: atom_id res chain seq x y z
N ARG A 1 -8.29 14.21 -4.05
CA ARG A 1 -9.02 15.44 -4.41
C ARG A 1 -8.17 16.35 -5.26
N GLN A 2 -6.94 16.69 -4.88
CA GLN A 2 -6.08 17.63 -5.63
C GLN A 2 -5.85 17.17 -7.07
N PHE A 3 -5.57 15.90 -7.29
CA PHE A 3 -5.44 15.34 -8.65
C PHE A 3 -6.70 15.57 -9.50
N PHE A 4 -7.88 15.35 -8.94
CA PHE A 4 -9.14 15.57 -9.69
C PHE A 4 -9.41 17.05 -9.99
N LEU A 5 -8.90 17.94 -9.16
CA LEU A 5 -8.99 19.40 -9.41
C LEU A 5 -7.98 19.88 -10.48
N SER A 6 -6.96 19.09 -10.81
CA SER A 6 -6.00 19.41 -11.86
C SER A 6 -6.42 18.89 -13.24
N ILE A 7 -7.53 18.17 -13.34
CA ILE A 7 -8.05 17.68 -14.63
C ILE A 7 -8.64 18.85 -15.41
N PRO A 8 -8.19 19.09 -16.66
CA PRO A 8 -8.72 20.15 -17.49
C PRO A 8 -10.23 20.02 -17.74
N GLU A 9 -10.95 21.13 -17.66
CA GLU A 9 -12.41 21.14 -17.92
C GLU A 9 -12.74 20.76 -19.35
N GLU A 10 -11.82 21.02 -20.29
CA GLU A 10 -11.97 20.63 -21.72
C GLU A 10 -12.20 19.13 -21.89
N LEU A 11 -11.59 18.28 -21.06
CA LEU A 11 -11.83 16.82 -21.10
C LEU A 11 -13.26 16.46 -20.69
N VAL A 12 -13.81 17.19 -19.72
CA VAL A 12 -15.19 16.98 -19.27
C VAL A 12 -16.18 17.45 -20.34
N GLU A 13 -15.89 18.59 -20.97
CA GLU A 13 -16.72 19.15 -22.04
C GLU A 13 -16.68 18.27 -23.29
N ALA A 14 -15.51 17.82 -23.71
CA ALA A 14 -15.35 16.89 -24.84
C ALA A 14 -16.16 15.60 -24.62
N ALA A 15 -16.06 15.00 -23.43
CA ALA A 15 -16.80 13.81 -23.09
C ALA A 15 -18.33 14.02 -23.12
N ARG A 16 -18.80 15.24 -22.75
CA ARG A 16 -20.23 15.59 -22.84
C ARG A 16 -20.68 15.73 -24.28
N ILE A 17 -19.86 16.33 -25.13
CA ILE A 17 -20.14 16.47 -26.57
C ILE A 17 -20.24 15.08 -27.21
N ASP A 18 -19.36 14.15 -26.82
CA ASP A 18 -19.36 12.75 -27.28
C ASP A 18 -20.53 11.92 -26.68
N GLY A 19 -21.40 12.53 -25.86
CA GLY A 19 -22.56 11.87 -25.27
C GLY A 19 -22.19 10.89 -24.14
N ALA A 20 -21.00 11.00 -23.56
CA ALA A 20 -20.61 10.17 -22.43
C ALA A 20 -21.37 10.58 -21.16
N GLY A 21 -22.14 9.63 -20.61
CA GLY A 21 -22.76 9.81 -19.30
C GLY A 21 -21.71 9.82 -18.16
N PRO A 22 -22.09 10.25 -16.94
CA PRO A 22 -21.15 10.37 -15.81
C PRO A 22 -20.41 9.07 -15.49
N PHE A 23 -21.08 7.94 -15.58
CA PHE A 23 -20.48 6.64 -15.30
C PHE A 23 -19.46 6.23 -16.39
N LYS A 24 -19.79 6.49 -17.65
CA LYS A 24 -18.87 6.24 -18.77
C LYS A 24 -17.64 7.14 -18.69
N PHE A 25 -17.82 8.41 -18.40
CA PHE A 25 -16.71 9.34 -18.14
C PHE A 25 -15.80 8.84 -17.01
N PHE A 26 -16.39 8.38 -15.91
CA PHE A 26 -15.62 7.85 -14.79
C PHE A 26 -14.76 6.64 -15.16
N VAL A 27 -15.36 5.63 -15.84
CA VAL A 27 -14.66 4.37 -16.14
C VAL A 27 -13.67 4.53 -17.29
N ASP A 28 -14.05 5.22 -18.37
CA ASP A 28 -13.28 5.25 -19.63
C ASP A 28 -12.21 6.37 -19.63
N ILE A 29 -12.39 7.42 -18.84
CA ILE A 29 -11.50 8.58 -18.86
C ILE A 29 -10.85 8.78 -17.49
N LEU A 30 -11.63 8.92 -16.43
CA LEU A 30 -11.13 9.32 -15.12
C LEU A 30 -10.27 8.24 -14.45
N VAL A 31 -10.72 6.98 -14.46
CA VAL A 31 -9.98 5.86 -13.87
C VAL A 31 -8.65 5.60 -14.60
N PRO A 32 -8.60 5.51 -15.93
CA PRO A 32 -7.35 5.35 -16.67
C PRO A 32 -6.36 6.50 -16.44
N LEU A 33 -6.85 7.73 -16.41
CA LEU A 33 -6.04 8.92 -16.13
C LEU A 33 -5.48 8.91 -14.70
N SER A 34 -6.25 8.39 -13.75
CA SER A 34 -5.91 8.34 -12.32
C SER A 34 -5.07 7.12 -11.91
N ARG A 35 -4.79 6.17 -12.80
CA ARG A 35 -4.19 4.88 -12.47
C ARG A 35 -2.88 5.00 -11.68
N THR A 36 -2.04 5.99 -11.99
CA THR A 36 -0.79 6.23 -11.27
C THR A 36 -1.03 6.68 -9.83
N MET A 37 -2.00 7.57 -9.63
CA MET A 37 -2.39 8.02 -8.29
C MET A 37 -3.05 6.91 -7.48
N ILE A 38 -3.87 6.08 -8.11
CA ILE A 38 -4.49 4.91 -7.50
C ILE A 38 -3.41 3.92 -7.07
N ALA A 39 -2.43 3.64 -7.94
CA ALA A 39 -1.31 2.76 -7.60
C ALA A 39 -0.47 3.31 -6.44
N ALA A 40 -0.20 4.62 -6.41
CA ALA A 40 0.53 5.25 -5.32
C ALA A 40 -0.20 5.12 -3.98
N ILE A 41 -1.50 5.41 -3.95
CA ILE A 41 -2.33 5.27 -2.75
C ILE A 41 -2.38 3.80 -2.32
N PHE A 42 -2.53 2.87 -3.26
CA PHE A 42 -2.53 1.44 -2.96
C PHE A 42 -1.23 1.00 -2.26
N ILE A 43 -0.06 1.40 -2.79
CA ILE A 43 1.24 1.06 -2.19
C ILE A 43 1.34 1.63 -0.77
N ILE A 44 1.00 2.90 -0.59
CA ILE A 44 1.06 3.56 0.72
C ILE A 44 0.15 2.85 1.73
N MET A 45 -1.10 2.59 1.35
CA MET A 45 -2.07 1.93 2.22
C MET A 45 -1.71 0.48 2.50
N PHE A 46 -1.14 -0.23 1.51
CA PHE A 46 -0.66 -1.59 1.69
C PHE A 46 0.49 -1.64 2.70
N VAL A 47 1.53 -0.81 2.52
CA VAL A 47 2.68 -0.76 3.43
C VAL A 47 2.23 -0.32 4.83
N TYR A 48 1.34 0.66 4.92
CA TYR A 48 0.76 1.09 6.18
C TYR A 48 -0.01 -0.04 6.87
N GLY A 49 -0.91 -0.72 6.16
CA GLY A 49 -1.69 -1.84 6.70
C GLY A 49 -0.82 -3.03 7.08
N TRP A 50 0.20 -3.35 6.27
CA TRP A 50 1.15 -4.42 6.55
C TRP A 50 1.92 -4.21 7.86
N ASN A 51 2.33 -2.99 8.13
CA ASN A 51 3.10 -2.63 9.32
C ASN A 51 2.23 -2.35 10.56
N GLN A 52 0.92 -2.59 10.49
CA GLN A 52 0.03 -2.38 11.64
C GLN A 52 0.36 -3.32 12.79
N TYR A 53 0.71 -2.73 13.92
CA TYR A 53 1.02 -3.41 15.16
C TYR A 53 0.10 -2.99 16.30
N LEU A 54 -0.08 -1.68 16.48
CA LEU A 54 -0.75 -1.12 17.65
C LEU A 54 -2.23 -1.54 17.73
N TRP A 55 -2.98 -1.32 16.67
CA TRP A 55 -4.41 -1.62 16.66
C TRP A 55 -4.71 -3.11 16.81
N PRO A 56 -4.07 -4.03 16.06
CA PRO A 56 -4.26 -5.45 16.30
C PRO A 56 -3.92 -5.88 17.73
N THR A 57 -2.91 -5.25 18.36
CA THR A 57 -2.52 -5.55 19.74
C THR A 57 -3.57 -5.11 20.75
N LEU A 58 -4.24 -3.99 20.52
CA LEU A 58 -5.25 -3.45 21.42
C LEU A 58 -6.62 -4.12 21.30
N ILE A 59 -6.96 -4.58 20.09
CA ILE A 59 -8.32 -5.04 19.79
C ILE A 59 -8.43 -6.57 19.85
N THR A 60 -7.36 -7.31 19.48
CA THR A 60 -7.41 -8.75 19.35
C THR A 60 -6.56 -9.46 20.41
N THR A 61 -7.12 -10.50 21.02
CA THR A 61 -6.43 -11.43 21.90
C THR A 61 -6.19 -12.80 21.24
N GLU A 62 -6.90 -13.07 20.16
CA GLU A 62 -6.81 -14.32 19.39
C GLU A 62 -5.55 -14.34 18.53
N GLU A 63 -4.71 -15.36 18.70
CA GLU A 63 -3.45 -15.51 17.94
C GLU A 63 -3.68 -15.67 16.43
N SER A 64 -4.79 -16.26 16.03
CA SER A 64 -5.15 -16.45 14.62
C SER A 64 -5.40 -15.14 13.86
N LEU A 65 -5.64 -14.05 14.58
CA LEU A 65 -5.90 -12.71 14.03
C LEU A 65 -4.68 -11.78 14.13
N PHE A 66 -3.53 -12.29 14.56
CA PHE A 66 -2.34 -11.46 14.68
C PHE A 66 -1.77 -11.10 13.31
N THR A 67 -1.37 -9.84 13.17
CA THR A 67 -0.55 -9.43 12.03
C THR A 67 0.84 -10.06 12.14
N LEU A 68 1.51 -10.22 10.99
CA LEU A 68 2.85 -10.79 10.95
C LEU A 68 3.83 -10.02 11.85
N VAL A 69 3.75 -8.69 11.84
CA VAL A 69 4.59 -7.82 12.68
C VAL A 69 4.35 -8.05 14.17
N ARG A 70 3.08 -8.24 14.58
CA ARG A 70 2.74 -8.58 15.97
C ARG A 70 3.26 -9.96 16.36
N GLY A 71 3.12 -10.95 15.48
CA GLY A 71 3.63 -12.31 15.72
C GLY A 71 5.15 -12.34 15.91
N ILE A 72 5.90 -11.65 15.06
CA ILE A 72 7.35 -11.54 15.20
C ILE A 72 7.74 -10.92 16.55
N ARG A 73 7.07 -9.82 16.92
CA ARG A 73 7.34 -9.16 18.20
C ARG A 73 7.06 -10.06 19.41
N GLN A 74 5.99 -10.85 19.36
CA GLN A 74 5.68 -11.82 20.41
C GLN A 74 6.77 -12.87 20.53
N ILE A 75 7.28 -13.39 19.41
CA ILE A 75 8.40 -14.34 19.42
C ILE A 75 9.65 -13.72 20.02
N VAL A 76 9.99 -12.48 19.63
CA VAL A 76 11.15 -11.76 20.17
C VAL A 76 11.01 -11.52 21.68
N GLN A 77 9.82 -11.16 22.16
CA GLN A 77 9.56 -10.98 23.59
C GLN A 77 9.68 -12.29 24.37
N ALA A 78 9.07 -13.37 23.88
CA ALA A 78 9.17 -14.69 24.49
C ALA A 78 10.62 -15.20 24.59
N MET A 79 11.45 -14.88 23.59
CA MET A 79 12.88 -15.18 23.63
C MET A 79 13.63 -14.35 24.69
N ALA A 80 13.23 -13.09 24.89
CA ALA A 80 13.88 -12.20 25.87
C ALA A 80 13.49 -12.54 27.32
N GLU A 81 12.31 -13.09 27.55
CA GLU A 81 11.81 -13.50 28.87
C GLU A 81 12.28 -14.90 29.29
N GLY A 82 12.76 -15.71 28.34
CA GLY A 82 13.36 -17.01 28.58
C GLY A 82 14.74 -16.91 29.23
N SER A 83 15.10 -17.88 30.07
CA SER A 83 16.42 -17.94 30.74
C SER A 83 17.57 -18.37 29.82
N GLU A 84 17.30 -18.65 28.55
CA GLU A 84 18.28 -18.99 27.52
C GLU A 84 18.71 -17.79 26.70
N ILE A 85 19.89 -17.86 26.09
CA ILE A 85 20.40 -16.80 25.19
C ILE A 85 19.39 -16.64 24.04
N PRO A 86 18.86 -15.42 23.80
CA PRO A 86 17.88 -15.19 22.77
C PRO A 86 18.42 -15.59 21.37
N ASP A 87 17.65 -16.37 20.62
CA ASP A 87 17.98 -16.75 19.24
C ASP A 87 17.71 -15.58 18.28
N TYR A 88 18.60 -14.61 18.29
CA TYR A 88 18.53 -13.45 17.40
C TYR A 88 18.58 -13.85 15.93
N GLY A 89 19.22 -14.97 15.57
CA GLY A 89 19.26 -15.46 14.21
C GLY A 89 17.87 -15.79 13.68
N ARG A 90 17.06 -16.47 14.48
CA ARG A 90 15.68 -16.82 14.14
C ARG A 90 14.78 -15.56 14.05
N ALA A 91 14.91 -14.65 15.00
CA ALA A 91 14.17 -13.40 14.99
C ALA A 91 14.50 -12.55 13.75
N MET A 92 15.78 -12.44 13.38
CA MET A 92 16.22 -11.72 12.19
C MET A 92 15.75 -12.39 10.90
N ALA A 93 15.79 -13.71 10.81
CA ALA A 93 15.27 -14.44 9.66
C ALA A 93 13.77 -14.18 9.45
N LEU A 94 12.97 -14.20 10.51
CA LEU A 94 11.54 -13.88 10.45
C LEU A 94 11.30 -12.43 10.03
N ALA A 95 12.10 -11.49 10.53
CA ALA A 95 12.01 -10.08 10.13
C ALA A 95 12.32 -9.89 8.64
N LEU A 96 13.34 -10.56 8.11
CA LEU A 96 13.67 -10.53 6.68
C LEU A 96 12.53 -11.10 5.82
N ILE A 97 11.95 -12.23 6.23
CA ILE A 97 10.79 -12.82 5.52
C ILE A 97 9.61 -11.85 5.54
N ALA A 98 9.36 -11.17 6.66
CA ALA A 98 8.28 -10.19 6.78
C ALA A 98 8.46 -8.96 5.89
N MET A 99 9.69 -8.62 5.52
CA MET A 99 9.97 -7.51 4.61
C MET A 99 9.73 -7.86 3.13
N ILE A 100 9.70 -9.15 2.76
CA ILE A 100 9.59 -9.57 1.36
C ILE A 100 8.33 -9.00 0.68
N PRO A 101 7.10 -9.14 1.22
CA PRO A 101 5.89 -8.65 0.54
C PRO A 101 5.87 -7.14 0.30
N PRO A 102 6.17 -6.26 1.29
CA PRO A 102 6.26 -4.83 1.04
C PRO A 102 7.31 -4.45 -0.01
N VAL A 103 8.49 -5.05 0.07
CA VAL A 103 9.57 -4.80 -0.89
C VAL A 103 9.17 -5.27 -2.29
N ALA A 104 8.60 -6.46 -2.43
CA ALA A 104 8.13 -6.98 -3.71
C ALA A 104 7.09 -6.05 -4.36
N ILE A 105 6.14 -5.53 -3.59
CA ILE A 105 5.15 -4.58 -4.09
C ILE A 105 5.82 -3.27 -4.53
N VAL A 106 6.66 -2.68 -3.69
CA VAL A 106 7.35 -1.43 -4.03
C VAL A 106 8.18 -1.61 -5.31
N VAL A 107 8.98 -2.68 -5.41
CA VAL A 107 9.82 -2.95 -6.59
C VAL A 107 8.97 -3.17 -7.85
N THR A 108 7.86 -3.88 -7.75
CA THR A 108 6.98 -4.14 -8.90
C THR A 108 6.31 -2.86 -9.41
N PHE A 109 5.88 -1.97 -8.52
CA PHE A 109 5.14 -0.76 -8.87
C PHE A 109 6.03 0.48 -9.07
N GLN A 110 7.33 0.44 -8.68
CA GLN A 110 8.23 1.58 -8.80
C GLN A 110 8.33 2.12 -10.24
N SER A 111 8.30 1.24 -11.25
CA SER A 111 8.38 1.63 -12.67
C SER A 111 7.14 2.43 -13.10
N TRP A 112 5.98 2.13 -12.55
CA TRP A 112 4.75 2.87 -12.79
C TRP A 112 4.77 4.22 -12.10
N PHE A 113 5.33 4.27 -10.90
CA PHE A 113 5.46 5.49 -10.12
C PHE A 113 6.41 6.50 -10.81
N VAL A 114 7.56 6.03 -11.27
CA VAL A 114 8.53 6.87 -11.98
C VAL A 114 7.96 7.39 -13.31
N LYS A 115 7.30 6.54 -14.10
CA LYS A 115 6.64 6.97 -15.35
C LYS A 115 5.58 8.03 -15.11
N GLY A 116 4.76 7.91 -14.08
CA GLY A 116 3.72 8.88 -13.78
C GLY A 116 4.25 10.24 -13.33
N LEU A 117 5.41 10.28 -12.67
CA LEU A 117 6.07 11.53 -12.29
C LEU A 117 6.73 12.23 -13.49
N THR A 118 7.31 11.47 -14.43
CA THR A 118 7.99 12.03 -15.60
C THR A 118 7.05 12.44 -16.73
N GLU A 119 5.86 11.86 -16.82
CA GLU A 119 4.84 12.25 -17.79
C GLU A 119 4.05 13.50 -17.36
N SER A 120 4.07 13.86 -16.08
CA SER A 120 3.42 15.09 -15.57
C SER A 120 4.21 16.36 -15.86
N ASP A 121 5.44 16.25 -16.35
CA ASP A 121 6.35 17.38 -16.56
C ASP A 121 6.47 17.76 -18.07
N LYS A 122 5.60 17.21 -18.92
CA LYS A 122 5.47 17.57 -20.33
C LYS A 122 4.06 18.13 -20.61
#